data_4dc22971f54ac0b92c8d632e2f3d66c8
#
_entry.id   4dc22971f54ac0b92c8d632e2f3d66c8
#
_cell.length_a   1.000
_cell.length_b   1.000
_cell.length_c   1.000
_cell.angle_alpha   90.00
_cell.angle_beta   90.00
_cell.angle_gamma   90.00
#
_symmetry.space_group_name_H-M   'P 1'
#
loop_
_entity.id
_entity.type
_entity.pdbx_description
1 polymer ?
#
loop_
_entity_poly.entity_id
_entity_poly.type
_entity_poly.pdbx_seq_one_letter_code
_entity_poly.pdbx_strand_id
1 'polypeptide(L)'
;MARILIIRFSALGDVAMTVPVVHSLAAEYPQHEIIVLSRTALQPLFLKLPENVSFYGADLSGKHKGLRGLNSLYAELKGLHFDYVADFHDILRAKYLRWRFRLDGVPVAAICKGRAGKKKLVRRHHKVFEKQESSFRRYADVLEKLGLPVQLKFTSICGEGTGDFSQI
;
A
#
# COMPACT_ATOMS: atom_id res chain seq x y z
N MET A 1 16.42 12.45 4.34
CA MET A 1 15.73 11.26 4.91
C MET A 1 14.26 11.61 5.02
N ALA A 2 13.38 10.84 4.42
CA ALA A 2 11.93 11.07 4.46
C ALA A 2 11.22 9.83 4.99
N ARG A 3 10.03 10.01 5.57
CA ARG A 3 9.19 8.93 6.08
C ARG A 3 7.93 8.81 5.24
N ILE A 4 7.69 7.62 4.70
CA ILE A 4 6.63 7.33 3.71
C ILE A 4 5.61 6.40 4.32
N LEU A 5 4.33 6.78 4.34
CA LEU A 5 3.22 5.93 4.75
C LEU A 5 2.55 5.30 3.51
N ILE A 6 2.50 3.97 3.46
CA ILE A 6 1.75 3.21 2.44
C ILE A 6 0.51 2.61 3.08
N ILE A 7 -0.68 2.89 2.55
CA ILE A 7 -1.95 2.44 3.13
C ILE A 7 -2.61 1.38 2.25
N ARG A 8 -2.76 0.13 2.77
CA ARG A 8 -3.55 -0.92 2.12
C ARG A 8 -4.14 -1.88 3.14
N PHE A 9 -5.45 -1.80 3.42
CA PHE A 9 -6.10 -2.60 4.47
C PHE A 9 -6.61 -3.97 4.02
N SER A 10 -6.91 -4.18 2.74
CA SER A 10 -7.52 -5.41 2.17
C SER A 10 -7.52 -5.38 0.62
N ALA A 11 -7.88 -6.47 -0.14
CA ALA A 11 -8.01 -7.81 0.39
C ALA A 11 -6.63 -8.47 0.53
N LEU A 12 -6.56 -9.73 1.04
CA LEU A 12 -5.30 -10.45 1.25
C LEU A 12 -4.39 -10.43 0.01
N GLY A 13 -4.92 -10.86 -1.15
CA GLY A 13 -4.14 -10.88 -2.40
C GLY A 13 -3.67 -9.50 -2.86
N ASP A 14 -4.52 -8.47 -2.72
CA ASP A 14 -4.13 -7.10 -3.06
C ASP A 14 -3.05 -6.55 -2.10
N VAL A 15 -3.09 -6.93 -0.81
CA VAL A 15 -2.04 -6.56 0.16
C VAL A 15 -0.75 -7.30 -0.16
N ALA A 16 -0.81 -8.60 -0.49
CA ALA A 16 0.35 -9.37 -0.94
C ALA A 16 1.01 -8.74 -2.18
N MET A 17 0.22 -8.24 -3.14
CA MET A 17 0.74 -7.52 -4.31
C MET A 17 1.40 -6.17 -3.98
N THR A 18 1.29 -5.64 -2.76
CA THR A 18 2.07 -4.46 -2.36
C THR A 18 3.50 -4.81 -2.00
N VAL A 19 3.78 -6.04 -1.55
CA VAL A 19 5.09 -6.46 -1.07
C VAL A 19 6.20 -6.23 -2.11
N PRO A 20 6.07 -6.68 -3.38
CA PRO A 20 7.07 -6.41 -4.42
C PRO A 20 7.35 -4.92 -4.64
N VAL A 21 6.32 -4.09 -4.58
CA VAL A 21 6.45 -2.63 -4.77
C VAL A 21 7.16 -2.00 -3.59
N VAL A 22 6.83 -2.43 -2.36
CA VAL A 22 7.48 -1.96 -1.12
C VAL A 22 8.96 -2.33 -1.10
N HIS A 23 9.31 -3.58 -1.46
CA HIS A 23 10.71 -4.01 -1.55
C HIS A 23 11.48 -3.22 -2.61
N SER A 24 10.88 -2.99 -3.79
CA SER A 24 11.50 -2.19 -4.84
C SER A 24 11.70 -0.74 -4.42
N LEU A 25 10.71 -0.14 -3.72
CA LEU A 25 10.83 1.22 -3.17
C LEU A 25 11.94 1.29 -2.12
N ALA A 26 12.02 0.31 -1.23
CA ALA A 26 13.04 0.26 -0.19
C ALA A 26 14.46 0.17 -0.75
N ALA A 27 14.63 -0.61 -1.82
CA ALA A 27 15.92 -0.77 -2.51
C ALA A 27 16.32 0.48 -3.31
N GLU A 28 15.36 1.19 -3.92
CA GLU A 28 15.60 2.41 -4.69
C GLU A 28 15.90 3.61 -3.77
N TYR A 29 15.29 3.63 -2.58
CA TYR A 29 15.39 4.73 -1.60
C TYR A 29 15.83 4.21 -0.21
N PRO A 30 17.04 3.65 -0.06
CA PRO A 30 17.49 3.07 1.21
C PRO A 30 17.61 4.10 2.34
N GLN A 31 17.72 5.40 2.01
CA GLN A 31 17.75 6.51 2.96
C GLN A 31 16.38 6.89 3.52
N HIS A 32 15.28 6.37 2.98
CA HIS A 32 13.92 6.67 3.43
C HIS A 32 13.37 5.57 4.35
N GLU A 33 12.56 5.95 5.32
CA GLU A 33 11.83 5.02 6.17
C GLU A 33 10.43 4.80 5.58
N ILE A 34 10.05 3.55 5.39
CA ILE A 34 8.77 3.17 4.79
C ILE A 34 7.93 2.45 5.84
N ILE A 35 6.71 2.92 6.06
CA ILE A 35 5.77 2.29 6.99
C ILE A 35 4.56 1.79 6.21
N VAL A 36 4.32 0.47 6.27
CA VAL A 36 3.15 -0.15 5.62
C VAL A 36 2.03 -0.29 6.64
N LEU A 37 0.97 0.49 6.46
CA LEU A 37 -0.25 0.44 7.25
C LEU A 37 -1.23 -0.57 6.65
N SER A 38 -1.49 -1.66 7.37
CA SER A 38 -2.47 -2.65 7.00
C SER A 38 -3.22 -3.18 8.23
N ARG A 39 -4.12 -4.17 8.05
CA ARG A 39 -4.75 -4.84 9.20
C ARG A 39 -3.70 -5.68 9.93
N THR A 40 -3.76 -5.72 11.25
CA THR A 40 -2.88 -6.54 12.09
C THR A 40 -2.84 -8.00 11.64
N ALA A 41 -3.98 -8.58 11.26
CA ALA A 41 -4.07 -9.97 10.78
C ALA A 41 -3.29 -10.24 9.48
N LEU A 42 -2.83 -9.21 8.76
CA LEU A 42 -2.06 -9.35 7.52
C LEU A 42 -0.55 -9.17 7.74
N GLN A 43 -0.12 -8.99 8.99
CA GLN A 43 1.30 -8.90 9.36
C GLN A 43 2.16 -10.07 8.84
N PRO A 44 1.68 -11.33 8.80
CA PRO A 44 2.47 -12.44 8.26
C PRO A 44 2.93 -12.27 6.80
N LEU A 45 2.27 -11.43 6.00
CA LEU A 45 2.73 -11.12 4.64
C LEU A 45 4.02 -10.27 4.62
N PHE A 46 4.39 -9.69 5.76
CA PHE A 46 5.47 -8.73 5.92
C PHE A 46 6.56 -9.21 6.88
N LEU A 47 6.79 -10.52 6.97
CA LEU A 47 7.78 -11.11 7.90
C LEU A 47 9.23 -10.85 7.49
N LYS A 48 9.49 -10.70 6.19
CA LYS A 48 10.85 -10.46 5.65
C LYS A 48 10.90 -9.11 4.95
N LEU A 49 10.81 -8.05 5.73
CA LEU A 49 10.92 -6.68 5.22
C LEU A 49 12.39 -6.24 5.17
N PRO A 50 12.76 -5.36 4.21
CA PRO A 50 14.02 -4.61 4.26
C PRO A 50 14.16 -3.80 5.56
N GLU A 51 15.39 -3.50 5.97
CA GLU A 51 15.69 -2.80 7.23
C GLU A 51 15.01 -1.43 7.37
N ASN A 52 14.84 -0.74 6.24
CA ASN A 52 14.17 0.57 6.18
C ASN A 52 12.64 0.49 6.03
N VAL A 53 12.05 -0.71 6.17
CA VAL A 53 10.59 -0.93 6.08
C VAL A 53 10.06 -1.48 7.39
N SER A 54 8.97 -0.91 7.87
CA SER A 54 8.25 -1.42 9.03
C SER A 54 6.75 -1.62 8.74
N PHE A 55 6.12 -2.50 9.51
CA PHE A 55 4.69 -2.77 9.42
C PHE A 55 3.94 -2.14 10.59
N TYR A 56 2.87 -1.40 10.29
CA TYR A 56 1.95 -0.85 11.28
C TYR A 56 0.59 -1.55 11.18
N GLY A 57 0.22 -2.31 12.21
CA GLY A 57 -1.01 -3.07 12.28
C GLY A 57 -2.19 -2.24 12.79
N ALA A 58 -3.22 -2.03 11.97
CA ALA A 58 -4.47 -1.41 12.40
C ALA A 58 -5.51 -2.46 12.81
N ASP A 59 -5.99 -2.38 14.04
CA ASP A 59 -7.14 -3.18 14.52
C ASP A 59 -8.45 -2.49 14.14
N LEU A 60 -8.93 -2.75 12.94
CA LEU A 60 -10.15 -2.15 12.40
C LEU A 60 -11.44 -2.77 12.94
N SER A 61 -11.35 -3.85 13.71
CA SER A 61 -12.48 -4.51 14.37
C SER A 61 -12.64 -4.07 15.82
N GLY A 62 -11.55 -3.70 16.47
CA GLY A 62 -11.49 -3.26 17.87
C GLY A 62 -11.11 -1.78 18.00
N LYS A 63 -9.87 -1.49 18.43
CA LYS A 63 -9.38 -0.14 18.77
C LYS A 63 -9.62 0.91 17.68
N HIS A 64 -9.43 0.55 16.41
CA HIS A 64 -9.55 1.48 15.27
C HIS A 64 -10.88 1.36 14.52
N LYS A 65 -11.93 0.85 15.20
CA LYS A 65 -13.28 0.69 14.63
C LYS A 65 -14.04 2.03 14.56
N GLY A 66 -14.73 2.26 13.45
CA GLY A 66 -15.58 3.44 13.24
C GLY A 66 -14.79 4.75 13.15
N LEU A 67 -15.48 5.88 13.19
CA LEU A 67 -14.85 7.20 13.06
C LEU A 67 -13.96 7.55 14.25
N ARG A 68 -14.39 7.21 15.48
CA ARG A 68 -13.58 7.45 16.68
C ARG A 68 -12.27 6.65 16.64
N GLY A 69 -12.34 5.37 16.25
CA GLY A 69 -11.17 4.52 16.08
C GLY A 69 -10.25 5.01 14.95
N LEU A 70 -10.79 5.53 13.85
CA LEU A 70 -9.98 6.13 12.78
C LEU A 70 -9.30 7.44 13.23
N ASN A 71 -9.94 8.22 14.10
CA ASN A 71 -9.29 9.38 14.72
C ASN A 71 -8.12 8.97 15.63
N SER A 72 -8.29 7.91 16.44
CA SER A 72 -7.20 7.36 17.25
C SER A 72 -6.04 6.89 16.37
N LEU A 73 -6.34 6.11 15.33
CA LEU A 73 -5.34 5.64 14.37
C LEU A 73 -4.58 6.81 13.71
N TYR A 74 -5.32 7.85 13.29
CA TYR A 74 -4.71 9.04 12.71
C TYR A 74 -3.79 9.75 13.72
N ALA A 75 -4.21 9.90 14.99
CA ALA A 75 -3.40 10.54 16.03
C ALA A 75 -2.10 9.77 16.30
N GLU A 76 -2.18 8.43 16.35
CA GLU A 76 -1.01 7.56 16.49
C GLU A 76 -0.05 7.71 15.31
N LEU A 77 -0.58 7.68 14.07
CA LEU A 77 0.20 7.85 12.86
C LEU A 77 0.79 9.25 12.74
N LYS A 78 0.06 10.29 13.13
CA LYS A 78 0.55 11.68 13.12
C LYS A 78 1.80 11.86 13.98
N GLY A 79 1.87 11.17 15.11
CA GLY A 79 3.04 11.18 15.99
C GLY A 79 4.31 10.60 15.35
N LEU A 80 4.17 9.87 14.24
CA LEU A 80 5.31 9.33 13.49
C LEU A 80 5.89 10.31 12.45
N HIS A 81 5.27 11.44 12.20
CA HIS A 81 5.73 12.50 11.29
C HIS A 81 6.05 12.02 9.87
N PHE A 82 5.03 11.85 9.05
CA PHE A 82 5.19 11.43 7.64
C PHE A 82 5.43 12.60 6.70
N ASP A 83 6.35 12.43 5.75
CA ASP A 83 6.61 13.36 4.65
C ASP A 83 5.74 13.06 3.42
N TYR A 84 5.32 11.78 3.24
CA TYR A 84 4.49 11.34 2.11
C TYR A 84 3.47 10.30 2.54
N VAL A 85 2.28 10.34 1.91
CA VAL A 85 1.23 9.33 2.12
C VAL A 85 0.77 8.76 0.78
N ALA A 86 1.04 7.47 0.56
CA ALA A 86 0.64 6.70 -0.61
C ALA A 86 -0.57 5.82 -0.30
N ASP A 87 -1.75 6.20 -0.79
CA ASP A 87 -2.98 5.41 -0.61
C ASP A 87 -3.14 4.41 -1.75
N PHE A 88 -2.76 3.15 -1.51
CA PHE A 88 -2.91 2.03 -2.45
C PHE A 88 -4.30 1.39 -2.39
N HIS A 89 -5.23 1.93 -1.60
CA HIS A 89 -6.53 1.31 -1.37
C HIS A 89 -7.72 2.11 -1.91
N ASP A 90 -7.75 3.41 -1.68
CA ASP A 90 -8.84 4.33 -2.08
C ASP A 90 -10.23 3.85 -1.63
N ILE A 91 -10.38 3.43 -0.37
CA ILE A 91 -11.66 3.15 0.31
C ILE A 91 -11.95 4.25 1.34
N LEU A 92 -13.17 4.29 1.89
CA LEU A 92 -13.59 5.35 2.82
C LEU A 92 -12.61 5.57 3.98
N ARG A 93 -12.10 4.49 4.60
CA ARG A 93 -11.14 4.60 5.70
C ARG A 93 -9.80 5.20 5.26
N ALA A 94 -9.28 4.76 4.12
CA ALA A 94 -8.05 5.30 3.56
C ALA A 94 -8.22 6.76 3.11
N LYS A 95 -9.37 7.09 2.51
CA LYS A 95 -9.74 8.48 2.12
C LYS A 95 -9.79 9.40 3.32
N TYR A 96 -10.35 8.92 4.45
CA TYR A 96 -10.40 9.67 5.68
C TYR A 96 -8.98 10.00 6.19
N LEU A 97 -8.09 9.01 6.31
CA LEU A 97 -6.70 9.22 6.72
C LEU A 97 -5.97 10.17 5.76
N ARG A 98 -6.09 9.92 4.46
CA ARG A 98 -5.50 10.77 3.41
C ARG A 98 -5.98 12.22 3.51
N TRP A 99 -7.27 12.44 3.75
CA TRP A 99 -7.82 13.78 3.93
C TRP A 99 -7.23 14.47 5.17
N ARG A 100 -7.10 13.76 6.29
CA ARG A 100 -6.50 14.28 7.51
C ARG A 100 -5.04 14.69 7.29
N PHE A 101 -4.23 13.82 6.67
CA PHE A 101 -2.83 14.13 6.35
C PHE A 101 -2.69 15.29 5.37
N ARG A 102 -3.60 15.41 4.40
CA ARG A 102 -3.62 16.55 3.49
C ARG A 102 -3.89 17.87 4.23
N LEU A 103 -4.76 17.87 5.23
CA LEU A 103 -5.00 19.06 6.08
C LEU A 103 -3.78 19.44 6.91
N ASP A 104 -2.94 18.46 7.27
CA ASP A 104 -1.65 18.71 7.93
C ASP A 104 -0.53 19.17 6.95
N GLY A 105 -0.85 19.36 5.67
CA GLY A 105 0.11 19.79 4.65
C GLY A 105 0.96 18.65 4.08
N VAL A 106 0.72 17.38 4.44
CA VAL A 106 1.49 16.24 3.93
C VAL A 106 1.08 15.93 2.48
N PRO A 107 2.01 15.82 1.52
CA PRO A 107 1.76 15.35 0.17
C PRO A 107 1.13 13.96 0.15
N VAL A 108 0.00 13.83 -0.56
CA VAL A 108 -0.75 12.58 -0.62
C VAL A 108 -1.09 12.20 -2.06
N ALA A 109 -0.93 10.93 -2.41
CA ALA A 109 -1.39 10.38 -3.68
C ALA A 109 -2.23 9.12 -3.46
N ALA A 110 -3.12 8.81 -4.40
CA ALA A 110 -4.00 7.66 -4.32
C ALA A 110 -4.04 6.87 -5.62
N ILE A 111 -4.30 5.57 -5.46
CA ILE A 111 -4.43 4.64 -6.57
C ILE A 111 -5.61 5.00 -7.48
N CYS A 112 -5.37 4.97 -8.79
CA CYS A 112 -6.42 4.97 -9.80
C CYS A 112 -6.91 3.53 -10.04
N LYS A 113 -8.13 3.21 -9.63
CA LYS A 113 -8.70 1.85 -9.75
C LYS A 113 -9.07 1.43 -11.17
N GLY A 114 -8.90 2.31 -12.17
CA GLY A 114 -9.22 2.03 -13.57
C GLY A 114 -10.68 1.64 -13.81
N ARG A 115 -11.62 2.16 -12.99
CA ARG A 115 -13.06 1.79 -13.05
C ARG A 115 -13.68 2.07 -14.43
N ALA A 116 -13.24 3.14 -15.09
CA ALA A 116 -13.75 3.48 -16.42
C ALA A 116 -13.36 2.42 -17.46
N GLY A 117 -12.11 1.94 -17.48
CA GLY A 117 -11.65 0.87 -18.34
C GLY A 117 -12.37 -0.45 -18.05
N LYS A 118 -12.50 -0.83 -16.78
CA LYS A 118 -13.25 -2.02 -16.35
C LYS A 118 -14.72 -1.94 -16.78
N LYS A 119 -15.35 -0.77 -16.67
CA LYS A 119 -16.75 -0.56 -17.12
C LYS A 119 -16.88 -0.73 -18.64
N LYS A 120 -15.88 -0.31 -19.43
CA LYS A 120 -15.87 -0.51 -20.89
C LYS A 120 -15.76 -1.99 -21.27
N LEU A 121 -14.94 -2.78 -20.53
CA LEU A 121 -14.76 -4.22 -20.74
C LEU A 121 -16.05 -5.03 -20.52
N VAL A 122 -16.87 -4.66 -19.53
CA VAL A 122 -18.08 -5.41 -19.12
C VAL A 122 -19.36 -4.86 -19.73
N ARG A 123 -19.29 -3.87 -20.63
CA ARG A 123 -20.48 -3.35 -21.33
C ARG A 123 -21.17 -4.45 -22.14
N ARG A 124 -22.51 -4.42 -22.17
CA ARG A 124 -23.31 -5.38 -22.94
C ARG A 124 -23.15 -5.20 -24.46
N HIS A 125 -22.99 -3.95 -24.90
CA HIS A 125 -22.74 -3.55 -26.28
C HIS A 125 -21.49 -2.67 -26.37
N HIS A 126 -20.78 -2.70 -27.50
CA HIS A 126 -19.53 -1.95 -27.75
C HIS A 126 -18.45 -2.21 -26.68
N LYS A 127 -18.16 -3.50 -26.42
CA LYS A 127 -17.07 -3.90 -25.53
C LYS A 127 -15.73 -3.45 -26.13
N VAL A 128 -14.89 -2.83 -25.31
CA VAL A 128 -13.53 -2.48 -25.68
C VAL A 128 -12.60 -3.38 -24.91
N PHE A 129 -11.90 -4.27 -25.62
CA PHE A 129 -10.94 -5.22 -25.04
C PHE A 129 -9.55 -4.58 -24.99
N GLU A 130 -9.34 -3.66 -24.07
CA GLU A 130 -8.02 -3.08 -23.79
C GLU A 130 -7.41 -3.75 -22.57
N LYS A 131 -6.11 -4.10 -22.69
CA LYS A 131 -5.33 -4.64 -21.56
C LYS A 131 -5.33 -3.62 -20.43
N GLN A 132 -5.82 -4.03 -19.25
CA GLN A 132 -5.80 -3.19 -18.08
C GLN A 132 -4.42 -3.23 -17.42
N GLU A 133 -3.99 -2.12 -16.84
CA GLU A 133 -2.75 -2.05 -16.07
C GLU A 133 -2.78 -3.00 -14.89
N SER A 134 -1.63 -3.62 -14.60
CA SER A 134 -1.46 -4.49 -13.44
C SER A 134 -1.60 -3.71 -12.12
N SER A 135 -1.90 -4.40 -11.03
CA SER A 135 -1.92 -3.78 -9.70
C SER A 135 -0.55 -3.20 -9.32
N PHE A 136 0.53 -3.87 -9.69
CA PHE A 136 1.90 -3.41 -9.45
C PHE A 136 2.17 -2.05 -10.12
N ARG A 137 1.81 -1.91 -11.40
CA ARG A 137 1.98 -0.63 -12.11
C ARG A 137 1.16 0.48 -11.46
N ARG A 138 -0.09 0.19 -11.09
CA ARG A 138 -0.95 1.17 -10.41
C ARG A 138 -0.40 1.63 -9.06
N TYR A 139 0.29 0.75 -8.31
CA TYR A 139 0.96 1.12 -7.07
C TYR A 139 2.21 1.97 -7.35
N ALA A 140 3.00 1.59 -8.35
CA ALA A 140 4.15 2.39 -8.79
C ALA A 140 3.73 3.80 -9.24
N ASP A 141 2.60 3.93 -9.97
CA ASP A 141 2.06 5.24 -10.39
C ASP A 141 1.65 6.14 -9.20
N VAL A 142 1.26 5.56 -8.06
CA VAL A 142 1.00 6.35 -6.84
C VAL A 142 2.29 6.94 -6.30
N LEU A 143 3.37 6.17 -6.29
CA LEU A 143 4.68 6.61 -5.82
C LEU A 143 5.28 7.65 -6.79
N GLU A 144 5.15 7.44 -8.09
CA GLU A 144 5.57 8.39 -9.12
C GLU A 144 4.91 9.76 -8.96
N LYS A 145 3.61 9.80 -8.61
CA LYS A 145 2.86 11.05 -8.30
C LYS A 145 3.37 11.78 -7.06
N LEU A 146 4.08 11.09 -6.18
CA LEU A 146 4.74 11.67 -5.00
C LEU A 146 6.20 12.05 -5.27
N GLY A 147 6.68 11.91 -6.52
CA GLY A 147 8.07 12.17 -6.87
C GLY A 147 9.03 11.02 -6.48
N LEU A 148 8.50 9.82 -6.25
CA LEU A 148 9.21 8.63 -5.86
C LEU A 148 9.05 7.52 -6.92
N PRO A 149 9.51 7.71 -8.18
CA PRO A 149 9.40 6.69 -9.21
C PRO A 149 10.16 5.42 -8.80
N VAL A 150 9.58 4.26 -9.08
CA VAL A 150 10.10 2.96 -8.68
C VAL A 150 10.15 2.01 -9.86
N GLN A 151 11.29 1.33 -10.05
CA GLN A 151 11.42 0.19 -10.96
C GLN A 151 11.18 -1.10 -10.19
N LEU A 152 10.23 -1.91 -10.66
CA LEU A 152 9.92 -3.19 -10.02
C LEU A 152 11.04 -4.19 -10.27
N LYS A 153 11.92 -4.39 -9.29
CA LYS A 153 13.08 -5.31 -9.30
C LYS A 153 12.96 -6.38 -8.23
N PHE A 154 11.76 -6.86 -8.00
CA PHE A 154 11.49 -7.85 -6.98
C PHE A 154 11.49 -9.27 -7.58
N THR A 155 12.17 -10.21 -6.95
CA THR A 155 12.20 -11.62 -7.34
C THR A 155 11.43 -12.51 -6.37
N SER A 156 11.74 -12.46 -5.07
CA SER A 156 11.09 -13.29 -4.06
C SER A 156 11.33 -12.73 -2.65
N ILE A 157 10.35 -12.93 -1.75
CA ILE A 157 10.53 -12.73 -0.30
C ILE A 157 11.23 -13.92 0.38
N CYS A 158 11.26 -15.06 -0.30
CA CYS A 158 11.84 -16.29 0.25
C CYS A 158 13.33 -16.47 -0.11
N GLY A 159 13.91 -15.58 -0.90
CA GLY A 159 15.25 -15.70 -1.44
C GLY A 159 15.33 -16.86 -2.47
N GLU A 160 16.51 -17.39 -2.71
CA GLU A 160 16.69 -18.68 -3.41
C GLU A 160 16.28 -19.77 -2.40
N GLY A 161 14.97 -20.02 -2.33
CA GLY A 161 14.40 -20.75 -1.22
C GLY A 161 14.59 -22.25 -1.37
N THR A 162 15.18 -22.79 -0.37
CA THR A 162 14.94 -24.16 0.09
C THR A 162 13.64 -24.15 0.91
N GLY A 163 12.50 -24.20 0.25
CA GLY A 163 11.27 -24.60 0.92
C GLY A 163 11.39 -26.08 1.20
N ASP A 164 11.53 -26.45 2.47
CA ASP A 164 11.42 -27.84 2.86
C ASP A 164 9.94 -28.26 2.79
N PHE A 165 9.58 -28.93 1.69
CA PHE A 165 8.24 -29.49 1.47
C PHE A 165 8.13 -30.95 1.94
N SER A 166 9.10 -31.45 2.72
CA SER A 166 9.14 -32.85 3.17
C SER A 166 8.03 -33.20 4.17
N GLN A 167 7.26 -32.20 4.64
CA GLN A 167 6.19 -32.36 5.64
C GLN A 167 4.77 -32.14 5.08
N ILE A 168 4.56 -32.07 3.78
CA ILE A 168 3.24 -31.96 3.16
C ILE A 168 2.81 -33.27 2.53
#